data_6bb79a46b5fb023822596587b0f3c685
#
_entry.id   6bb79a46b5fb023822596587b0f3c685
#
_cell.length_a   1.000
_cell.length_b   1.000
_cell.length_c   1.000
_cell.angle_alpha   90.00
_cell.angle_beta   90.00
_cell.angle_gamma   90.00
#
_symmetry.space_group_name_H-M   'P 1'
#
loop_
_entity.id
_entity.type
_entity.pdbx_description
1 polymer ?
#
loop_
_entity_poly.entity_id
_entity_poly.type
_entity_poly.pdbx_seq_one_letter_code
_entity_poly.pdbx_strand_id
1 'polypeptide(L)' 'MQIGSLVKHIEWEYIGVVIQQGVSTCDKWLIHYYKGKAPYRWCTECELEVLCE' A
#
# COMPACT_ATOMS: atom_id res chain seq x y z
N MET A 1 5.27 -7.98 -3.99
CA MET A 1 4.67 -7.26 -2.84
C MET A 1 4.06 -8.28 -1.91
N GLN A 2 4.22 -8.07 -0.64
CA GLN A 2 3.71 -8.99 0.37
C GLN A 2 3.38 -8.21 1.63
N ILE A 3 2.69 -8.84 2.57
CA ILE A 3 2.39 -8.21 3.86
C ILE A 3 3.71 -7.89 4.55
N GLY A 4 3.86 -6.65 5.02
CA GLY A 4 5.09 -6.16 5.61
C GLY A 4 5.98 -5.39 4.65
N SER A 5 5.66 -5.40 3.35
CA SER A 5 6.44 -4.65 2.36
C SER A 5 6.31 -3.16 2.60
N LEU A 6 7.41 -2.44 2.44
CA LEU A 6 7.42 -0.98 2.49
C LEU A 6 7.14 -0.46 1.08
N VAL A 7 6.12 0.37 0.95
CA VAL A 7 5.66 0.84 -0.35
C VAL A 7 5.45 2.34 -0.34
N LYS A 8 5.41 2.91 -1.54
CA LYS A 8 5.18 4.33 -1.74
C LYS A 8 4.08 4.49 -2.79
N HIS A 9 3.09 5.34 -2.51
CA HIS A 9 2.07 5.65 -3.50
C HIS A 9 2.69 6.55 -4.56
N ILE A 10 2.63 6.13 -5.80
CA ILE A 10 3.33 6.81 -6.90
C ILE A 10 2.83 8.22 -7.08
N GLU A 11 1.52 8.41 -7.04
CA GLU A 11 0.91 9.72 -7.29
C GLU A 11 1.05 10.66 -6.09
N TRP A 12 0.77 10.16 -4.89
CA TRP A 12 0.76 11.00 -3.69
C TRP A 12 2.09 11.02 -2.96
N GLU A 13 2.97 10.11 -3.28
CA GLU A 13 4.30 9.99 -2.67
C GLU A 13 4.25 9.72 -1.15
N TYR A 14 3.16 9.13 -0.68
CA TYR A 14 3.04 8.71 0.70
C TYR A 14 3.71 7.35 0.89
N ILE A 15 4.45 7.21 1.98
CA ILE A 15 5.12 5.95 2.32
C ILE A 15 4.30 5.23 3.36
N GLY A 16 4.12 3.94 3.17
CA GLY A 16 3.36 3.10 4.08
C GLY A 16 3.81 1.66 4.02
N VAL A 17 3.12 0.83 4.80
CA VAL A 17 3.43 -0.60 4.88
C VAL A 17 2.18 -1.40 4.52
N VAL A 18 2.38 -2.49 3.80
CA VAL A 18 1.31 -3.41 3.43
C VAL A 18 0.91 -4.22 4.66
N ILE A 19 -0.36 -4.15 5.04
CA ILE A 19 -0.84 -4.86 6.22
C ILE A 19 -1.84 -5.97 5.89
N GLN A 20 -2.45 -5.93 4.70
CA GLN A 20 -3.43 -6.95 4.33
C GLN A 20 -3.59 -6.98 2.82
N GLN A 21 -3.88 -8.16 2.29
CA GLN A 21 -4.22 -8.34 0.88
C GLN A 21 -5.73 -8.49 0.75
N GLY A 22 -6.30 -7.91 -0.32
CA GLY A 22 -7.71 -8.02 -0.59
C GLY A 22 -8.10 -9.46 -0.91
N VAL A 23 -9.25 -9.89 -0.41
CA VAL A 23 -9.70 -11.28 -0.55
C VAL A 23 -10.45 -11.49 -1.85
N SER A 24 -11.28 -10.53 -2.22
CA SER A 24 -12.13 -10.64 -3.42
C SER A 24 -11.45 -10.16 -4.69
N THR A 25 -10.44 -9.28 -4.56
CA THR A 25 -9.66 -8.81 -5.68
C THR A 25 -8.20 -8.89 -5.28
N CYS A 26 -7.46 -9.81 -5.86
CA CYS A 26 -6.10 -10.11 -5.45
C CYS A 26 -5.10 -8.99 -5.80
N ASP A 27 -5.53 -7.99 -6.55
CA ASP A 27 -4.67 -6.86 -6.91
C ASP A 27 -4.79 -5.67 -5.97
N LYS A 28 -5.61 -5.78 -4.92
CA LYS A 28 -5.76 -4.69 -3.96
C LYS A 28 -5.07 -5.03 -2.65
N TRP A 29 -4.46 -3.99 -2.07
CA TRP A 29 -3.68 -4.13 -0.84
C TRP A 29 -4.07 -3.04 0.13
N LEU A 30 -4.22 -3.38 1.39
CA LEU A 30 -4.50 -2.40 2.44
C LEU A 30 -3.17 -1.87 2.94
N ILE A 31 -3.00 -0.55 2.84
CA ILE A 31 -1.75 0.11 3.18
C ILE A 31 -1.97 1.02 4.37
N HIS A 32 -1.09 0.91 5.35
CA HIS A 32 -1.04 1.84 6.48
C HIS A 32 0.01 2.90 6.17
N TYR A 33 -0.44 4.13 5.94
CA TYR A 33 0.45 5.24 5.60
C TYR A 33 0.86 5.99 6.84
N TYR A 34 2.12 6.42 6.87
CA TYR A 34 2.65 7.19 7.99
C TYR A 34 2.15 8.63 7.98
N LYS A 35 1.82 9.16 6.81
CA LYS A 35 1.33 10.53 6.66
C LYS A 35 0.10 10.51 5.78
N GLY A 36 -0.69 11.60 5.85
CA GLY A 36 -1.85 11.75 5.03
C GLY A 36 -3.11 11.85 5.88
N LYS A 37 -4.21 12.18 5.22
CA LYS A 37 -5.48 12.38 5.90
C LYS A 37 -6.13 11.05 6.33
N ALA A 38 -5.87 10.00 5.58
CA ALA A 38 -6.41 8.67 5.88
C ALA A 38 -5.24 7.73 6.13
N PRO A 39 -5.11 7.19 7.35
CA PRO A 39 -3.98 6.30 7.66
C PRO A 39 -4.07 4.94 6.96
N TYR A 40 -5.27 4.52 6.56
CA TYR A 40 -5.46 3.23 5.89
C TYR A 40 -6.15 3.45 4.57
N ARG A 41 -5.61 2.85 3.50
CA ARG A 41 -6.25 2.92 2.19
C ARG A 41 -6.04 1.62 1.43
N TRP A 42 -7.06 1.24 0.68
CA TRP A 42 -6.96 0.14 -0.27
C TRP A 42 -6.40 0.69 -1.58
N CYS A 43 -5.29 0.15 -2.03
CA CYS A 43 -4.64 0.58 -3.26
C CYS A 43 -4.36 -0.61 -4.15
N THR A 44 -4.38 -0.39 -5.46
CA THR A 44 -3.99 -1.43 -6.41
C THR A 44 -2.48 -1.47 -6.51
N GLU A 45 -1.96 -2.61 -6.96
CA GLU A 45 -0.51 -2.79 -7.07
C GLU A 45 0.13 -1.78 -8.01
N CYS A 46 -0.58 -1.42 -9.10
CA CYS A 46 -0.04 -0.47 -10.06
C CYS A 46 0.08 0.96 -9.53
N GLU A 47 -0.61 1.27 -8.42
CA GLU A 47 -0.50 2.58 -7.78
C GLU A 47 0.66 2.66 -6.80
N LEU A 48 1.34 1.55 -6.56
CA LEU A 48 2.34 1.45 -5.50
C LEU A 48 3.71 1.09 -6.07
N GLU A 49 4.73 1.66 -5.46
CA GLU A 49 6.11 1.30 -5.74
C GLU A 49 6.68 0.60 -4.50
N VAL A 50 7.17 -0.62 -4.68
CA VAL A 50 7.76 -1.37 -3.58
C VAL A 50 9.15 -0.82 -3.30
N LEU A 51 9.36 -0.33 -2.08
CA LEU A 51 10.65 0.21 -1.66
C LEU A 51 11.51 -0.85 -0.99
N CYS A 52 10.87 -1.74 -0.23
CA CYS A 52 11.57 -2.81 0.46
C CYS A 52 10.60 -3.93 0.76
N GLU A 53 10.97 -5.13 0.47
CA GLU A 53 10.20 -6.31 0.83
C GLU A 53 10.85 -7.00 2.02
#